data_174ce99577ad688ade0bafc00242bc58
#
_entry.id   174ce99577ad688ade0bafc00242bc58
#
_cell.length_a   1.000
_cell.length_b   1.000
_cell.length_c   1.000
_cell.angle_alpha   90.00
_cell.angle_beta   90.00
_cell.angle_gamma   90.00
#
_symmetry.space_group_name_H-M   'P 1'
#
loop_
_entity.id
_entity.type
_entity.pdbx_description
1 polymer ?
#
loop_
_entity_poly.entity_id
_entity_poly.type
_entity_poly.pdbx_seq_one_letter_code
_entity_poly.pdbx_strand_id
1 'polypeptide(L)'
;LISMSGDVAEAHLNYIIRDHDASLFEAKKATLCHIEKIMNEKWGAGTVLLTITDQYRNMAEIIKKCMFLIENAVKACKNTNIPPLILPIRGGTDGCMLSYMGLPCPNLGTGGHAYHGPYEHITIEGMDKTVDMLVELVKTFSKPIIN
;
A
#
# COMPACT_ATOMS: atom_id res chain seq x y z
N LEU A 1 -2.21 -2.82 17.47
CA LEU A 1 -3.13 -1.94 18.18
C LEU A 1 -2.83 -0.50 17.79
N ILE A 2 -3.88 0.26 17.43
CA ILE A 2 -3.74 1.70 17.10
C ILE A 2 -4.31 2.54 18.22
N SER A 3 -5.47 2.15 18.71
CA SER A 3 -6.14 2.84 19.80
C SER A 3 -6.88 1.86 20.72
N MET A 4 -7.03 2.27 21.94
CA MET A 4 -7.81 1.56 22.96
C MET A 4 -8.58 2.61 23.77
N SER A 5 -9.85 2.34 24.01
CA SER A 5 -10.69 3.12 24.90
C SER A 5 -11.65 2.18 25.62
N GLY A 6 -12.15 2.59 26.76
CA GLY A 6 -13.12 1.78 27.51
C GLY A 6 -13.27 2.22 28.95
N ASP A 7 -14.16 1.52 29.65
CA ASP A 7 -14.41 1.65 31.06
C ASP A 7 -14.52 0.26 31.73
N VAL A 8 -15.18 0.18 32.90
CA VAL A 8 -15.34 -1.06 33.63
C VAL A 8 -16.22 -2.09 32.94
N ALA A 9 -17.12 -1.65 32.05
CA ALA A 9 -18.14 -2.49 31.42
C ALA A 9 -17.76 -2.86 29.98
N GLU A 10 -17.08 -1.98 29.24
CA GLU A 10 -16.81 -2.15 27.81
C GLU A 10 -15.45 -1.58 27.41
N ALA A 11 -14.76 -2.24 26.50
CA ALA A 11 -13.52 -1.76 25.91
C ALA A 11 -13.53 -1.90 24.39
N HIS A 12 -13.05 -0.86 23.70
CA HIS A 12 -12.88 -0.83 22.25
C HIS A 12 -11.40 -0.87 21.88
N LEU A 13 -11.04 -1.79 21.02
CA LEU A 13 -9.68 -2.01 20.54
C LEU A 13 -9.65 -1.88 19.03
N ASN A 14 -8.91 -0.93 18.51
CA ASN A 14 -8.73 -0.77 17.06
C ASN A 14 -7.36 -1.29 16.63
N TYR A 15 -7.37 -2.17 15.64
CA TYR A 15 -6.17 -2.76 15.05
C TYR A 15 -6.08 -2.44 13.56
N ILE A 16 -4.86 -2.33 13.05
CA ILE A 16 -4.59 -2.47 11.62
C ILE A 16 -3.80 -3.75 11.42
N ILE A 17 -4.29 -4.60 10.52
CA ILE A 17 -3.58 -5.78 10.03
C ILE A 17 -2.92 -5.39 8.71
N ARG A 18 -1.63 -5.70 8.56
CA ARG A 18 -0.87 -5.47 7.32
C ARG A 18 0.02 -6.66 7.02
N ASP A 19 0.03 -7.06 5.76
CA ASP A 19 1.04 -7.94 5.18
C ASP A 19 1.13 -7.70 3.68
N HIS A 20 2.31 -7.92 3.11
CA HIS A 20 2.51 -7.85 1.65
C HIS A 20 2.14 -9.17 0.98
N ASP A 21 2.21 -10.28 1.72
CA ASP A 21 1.78 -11.60 1.28
C ASP A 21 0.31 -11.83 1.62
N ALA A 22 -0.49 -12.18 0.61
CA ALA A 22 -1.93 -12.38 0.76
C ALA A 22 -2.26 -13.55 1.71
N SER A 23 -1.49 -14.62 1.69
CA SER A 23 -1.72 -15.80 2.54
C SER A 23 -1.43 -15.50 4.00
N LEU A 24 -0.34 -14.77 4.27
CA LEU A 24 -0.01 -14.30 5.62
C LEU A 24 -1.01 -13.27 6.14
N PHE A 25 -1.53 -12.41 5.26
CA PHE A 25 -2.59 -11.47 5.61
C PHE A 25 -3.86 -12.19 6.07
N GLU A 26 -4.34 -13.17 5.31
CA GLU A 26 -5.52 -13.96 5.69
C GLU A 26 -5.27 -14.81 6.95
N ALA A 27 -4.07 -15.36 7.15
CA ALA A 27 -3.71 -16.07 8.37
C ALA A 27 -3.78 -15.17 9.61
N LYS A 28 -3.36 -13.90 9.50
CA LYS A 28 -3.49 -12.93 10.60
C LYS A 28 -4.95 -12.61 10.92
N LYS A 29 -5.81 -12.48 9.91
CA LYS A 29 -7.27 -12.31 10.11
C LYS A 29 -7.87 -13.52 10.81
N ALA A 30 -7.54 -14.72 10.33
CA ALA A 30 -7.98 -15.98 10.93
C ALA A 30 -7.57 -16.11 12.41
N THR A 31 -6.37 -15.63 12.76
CA THR A 31 -5.89 -15.60 14.15
C THR A 31 -6.81 -14.75 15.03
N LEU A 32 -7.23 -13.58 14.59
CA LEU A 32 -8.16 -12.73 15.35
C LEU A 32 -9.54 -13.37 15.51
N CYS A 33 -10.07 -13.99 14.44
CA CYS A 33 -11.33 -14.75 14.53
C CYS A 33 -11.22 -15.92 15.52
N HIS A 34 -10.06 -16.59 15.55
CA HIS A 34 -9.83 -17.67 16.50
C HIS A 34 -9.77 -17.16 17.95
N ILE A 35 -9.13 -16.02 18.20
CA ILE A 35 -9.10 -15.37 19.50
C ILE A 35 -10.51 -15.00 19.96
N GLU A 36 -11.31 -14.35 19.10
CA GLU A 36 -12.72 -14.05 19.40
C GLU A 36 -13.48 -15.31 19.82
N LYS A 37 -13.34 -16.39 19.05
CA LYS A 37 -14.01 -17.67 19.34
C LYS A 37 -13.63 -18.22 20.72
N ILE A 38 -12.32 -18.33 21.01
CA ILE A 38 -11.83 -18.85 22.31
C ILE A 38 -12.32 -17.99 23.47
N MET A 39 -12.28 -16.67 23.32
CA MET A 39 -12.73 -15.75 24.37
C MET A 39 -14.22 -15.90 24.64
N ASN A 40 -15.04 -16.02 23.60
CA ASN A 40 -16.46 -16.21 23.73
C ASN A 40 -16.84 -17.60 24.28
N GLU A 41 -16.08 -18.65 23.96
CA GLU A 41 -16.24 -19.97 24.55
C GLU A 41 -15.91 -19.98 26.04
N LYS A 42 -14.87 -19.23 26.42
CA LYS A 42 -14.39 -19.20 27.81
C LYS A 42 -15.24 -18.32 28.75
N TRP A 43 -15.68 -17.17 28.26
CA TRP A 43 -16.27 -16.12 29.10
C TRP A 43 -17.74 -15.84 28.77
N GLY A 44 -18.31 -16.52 27.81
CA GLY A 44 -19.69 -16.38 27.35
C GLY A 44 -19.80 -15.68 26.01
N ALA A 45 -20.84 -16.03 25.25
CA ALA A 45 -21.11 -15.46 23.94
C ALA A 45 -21.30 -13.94 24.02
N GLY A 46 -20.68 -13.20 23.10
CA GLY A 46 -20.75 -11.75 23.05
C GLY A 46 -19.74 -11.02 23.94
N THR A 47 -18.86 -11.75 24.66
CA THR A 47 -17.75 -11.14 25.42
C THR A 47 -16.79 -10.39 24.50
N VAL A 48 -16.52 -10.92 23.31
CA VAL A 48 -15.76 -10.26 22.25
C VAL A 48 -16.60 -10.20 21.00
N LEU A 49 -16.67 -9.03 20.39
CA LEU A 49 -17.28 -8.78 19.09
C LEU A 49 -16.19 -8.29 18.14
N LEU A 50 -15.85 -9.07 17.15
CA LEU A 50 -14.83 -8.73 16.15
C LEU A 50 -15.48 -8.28 14.86
N THR A 51 -15.11 -7.09 14.39
CA THR A 51 -15.46 -6.59 13.05
C THR A 51 -14.20 -6.44 12.23
N ILE A 52 -14.13 -7.10 11.08
CA ILE A 52 -13.01 -7.00 10.13
C ILE A 52 -13.49 -6.29 8.88
N THR A 53 -12.79 -5.22 8.49
CA THR A 53 -13.07 -4.47 7.26
C THR A 53 -11.82 -4.41 6.42
N ASP A 54 -11.88 -4.93 5.19
CA ASP A 54 -10.78 -4.82 4.23
C ASP A 54 -10.79 -3.41 3.60
N GLN A 55 -9.67 -2.71 3.69
CA GLN A 55 -9.51 -1.38 3.11
C GLN A 55 -8.67 -1.40 1.84
N TYR A 56 -7.51 -2.05 1.88
CA TYR A 56 -6.56 -2.08 0.78
C TYR A 56 -6.03 -3.50 0.57
N ARG A 57 -5.80 -3.84 -0.69
CA ARG A 57 -5.13 -5.09 -1.09
C ARG A 57 -3.82 -4.76 -1.77
N ASN A 58 -2.84 -5.66 -1.71
CA ASN A 58 -1.58 -5.49 -2.44
C ASN A 58 -1.86 -5.49 -3.96
N MET A 59 -1.51 -4.42 -4.65
CA MET A 59 -1.70 -4.30 -6.10
C MET A 59 -0.78 -5.21 -6.92
N ALA A 60 0.21 -5.84 -6.30
CA ALA A 60 1.20 -6.67 -6.99
C ALA A 60 0.59 -7.73 -7.90
N GLU A 61 -0.54 -8.35 -7.49
CA GLU A 61 -1.23 -9.36 -8.30
C GLU A 61 -1.80 -8.79 -9.62
N ILE A 62 -2.17 -7.52 -9.63
CA ILE A 62 -2.63 -6.82 -10.83
C ILE A 62 -1.42 -6.36 -11.66
N ILE A 63 -0.44 -5.73 -11.01
CA ILE A 63 0.74 -5.15 -11.67
C ILE A 63 1.62 -6.22 -12.33
N LYS A 64 1.72 -7.43 -11.75
CA LYS A 64 2.42 -8.58 -12.39
C LYS A 64 1.96 -8.85 -13.82
N LYS A 65 0.71 -8.57 -14.14
CA LYS A 65 0.13 -8.74 -15.49
C LYS A 65 0.46 -7.55 -16.43
N CYS A 66 0.98 -6.47 -15.89
CA CYS A 66 1.23 -5.20 -16.57
C CYS A 66 2.64 -4.68 -16.28
N MET A 67 3.64 -5.56 -16.25
CA MET A 67 5.03 -5.21 -15.87
C MET A 67 5.66 -4.13 -16.74
N PHE A 68 5.16 -3.95 -17.96
CA PHE A 68 5.61 -2.86 -18.85
C PHE A 68 5.46 -1.48 -18.21
N LEU A 69 4.52 -1.29 -17.27
CA LEU A 69 4.36 -0.04 -16.52
C LEU A 69 5.60 0.23 -15.64
N ILE A 70 6.05 -0.81 -14.93
CA ILE A 70 7.26 -0.73 -14.09
C ILE A 70 8.51 -0.58 -14.94
N GLU A 71 8.63 -1.34 -16.04
CA GLU A 71 9.77 -1.30 -16.93
C GLU A 71 9.94 0.08 -17.57
N ASN A 72 8.85 0.70 -18.01
CA ASN A 72 8.86 2.06 -18.54
C ASN A 72 9.24 3.09 -17.47
N ALA A 73 8.75 2.96 -16.24
CA ALA A 73 9.14 3.83 -15.14
C ALA A 73 10.64 3.69 -14.81
N VAL A 74 11.15 2.46 -14.75
CA VAL A 74 12.58 2.18 -14.57
C VAL A 74 13.42 2.80 -15.69
N LYS A 75 12.96 2.70 -16.93
CA LYS A 75 13.63 3.31 -18.10
C LYS A 75 13.65 4.83 -17.99
N ALA A 76 12.54 5.46 -17.64
CA ALA A 76 12.46 6.90 -17.44
C ALA A 76 13.42 7.37 -16.32
N CYS A 77 13.47 6.67 -15.19
CA CYS A 77 14.42 6.96 -14.13
C CYS A 77 15.87 6.90 -14.62
N LYS A 78 16.25 5.84 -15.34
CA LYS A 78 17.61 5.69 -15.88
C LYS A 78 17.96 6.79 -16.86
N ASN A 79 17.04 7.17 -17.75
CA ASN A 79 17.25 8.22 -18.74
C ASN A 79 17.44 9.62 -18.12
N THR A 80 16.94 9.81 -16.89
CA THR A 80 17.08 11.05 -16.13
C THR A 80 18.13 10.96 -15.02
N ASN A 81 18.98 9.94 -15.05
CA ASN A 81 20.03 9.69 -14.08
C ASN A 81 19.50 9.54 -12.63
N ILE A 82 18.30 9.01 -12.46
CA ILE A 82 17.72 8.65 -11.18
C ILE A 82 17.92 7.13 -10.99
N PRO A 83 18.61 6.67 -9.94
CA PRO A 83 18.72 5.24 -9.66
C PRO A 83 17.35 4.68 -9.32
N PRO A 84 16.80 3.74 -10.13
CA PRO A 84 15.48 3.18 -9.83
C PRO A 84 15.58 2.21 -8.64
N LEU A 85 14.64 2.33 -7.72
CA LEU A 85 14.49 1.44 -6.59
C LEU A 85 13.05 0.95 -6.53
N ILE A 86 12.85 -0.36 -6.70
CA ILE A 86 11.52 -0.98 -6.64
C ILE A 86 11.34 -1.59 -5.25
N LEU A 87 10.43 -1.01 -4.49
CA LEU A 87 10.11 -1.46 -3.13
C LEU A 87 8.61 -1.65 -2.96
N PRO A 88 8.19 -2.59 -2.11
CA PRO A 88 6.80 -2.65 -1.70
C PRO A 88 6.45 -1.40 -0.90
N ILE A 89 5.29 -0.79 -1.21
CA ILE A 89 4.82 0.36 -0.45
C ILE A 89 4.24 -0.10 0.90
N ARG A 90 4.54 0.66 1.93
CA ARG A 90 4.03 0.39 3.27
C ARG A 90 2.70 1.12 3.48
N GLY A 91 1.61 0.41 3.31
CA GLY A 91 0.25 0.94 3.48
C GLY A 91 -0.58 0.84 2.22
N GLY A 92 -1.82 1.33 2.29
CA GLY A 92 -2.70 1.44 1.15
C GLY A 92 -2.48 2.74 0.38
N THR A 93 -2.76 2.73 -0.90
CA THR A 93 -2.72 3.91 -1.78
C THR A 93 -3.91 3.88 -2.72
N ASP A 94 -4.25 5.04 -3.27
CA ASP A 94 -5.30 5.14 -4.29
C ASP A 94 -4.97 4.28 -5.52
N GLY A 95 -3.67 4.12 -5.83
CA GLY A 95 -3.22 3.22 -6.89
C GLY A 95 -3.60 1.76 -6.65
N CYS A 96 -3.65 1.30 -5.39
CA CYS A 96 -4.18 -0.03 -5.06
C CYS A 96 -5.66 -0.12 -5.39
N MET A 97 -6.45 0.86 -5.00
CA MET A 97 -7.90 0.92 -5.28
C MET A 97 -8.16 0.92 -6.79
N LEU A 98 -7.51 1.84 -7.51
CA LEU A 98 -7.64 1.97 -8.97
C LEU A 98 -7.24 0.68 -9.71
N SER A 99 -6.18 0.02 -9.24
CA SER A 99 -5.73 -1.25 -9.85
C SER A 99 -6.81 -2.33 -9.76
N TYR A 100 -7.50 -2.46 -8.63
CA TYR A 100 -8.59 -3.42 -8.47
C TYR A 100 -9.89 -2.98 -9.15
N MET A 101 -10.03 -1.71 -9.51
CA MET A 101 -11.12 -1.18 -10.33
C MET A 101 -10.87 -1.34 -11.85
N GLY A 102 -9.76 -1.96 -12.25
CA GLY A 102 -9.42 -2.23 -13.64
C GLY A 102 -8.45 -1.25 -14.28
N LEU A 103 -7.90 -0.31 -13.52
CA LEU A 103 -6.84 0.61 -13.96
C LEU A 103 -5.52 0.28 -13.23
N PRO A 104 -4.64 -0.55 -13.80
CA PRO A 104 -3.35 -0.85 -13.18
C PRO A 104 -2.54 0.43 -12.92
N CYS A 105 -2.33 0.76 -11.65
CA CYS A 105 -1.79 2.05 -11.25
C CYS A 105 -0.68 1.88 -10.21
N PRO A 106 0.57 1.58 -10.65
CA PRO A 106 1.72 1.52 -9.75
C PRO A 106 2.09 2.91 -9.23
N ASN A 107 2.64 2.97 -8.02
CA ASN A 107 3.07 4.23 -7.43
C ASN A 107 4.47 4.62 -7.92
N LEU A 108 4.68 5.91 -8.08
CA LEU A 108 5.98 6.51 -8.35
C LEU A 108 6.47 7.26 -7.11
N GLY A 109 7.78 7.26 -6.88
CA GLY A 109 8.39 8.10 -5.85
C GLY A 109 8.31 9.58 -6.24
N THR A 110 8.03 10.43 -5.28
CA THR A 110 7.93 11.89 -5.48
C THR A 110 9.22 12.63 -5.12
N GLY A 111 10.22 11.94 -4.56
CA GLY A 111 11.43 12.58 -4.01
C GLY A 111 11.24 13.21 -2.65
N GLY A 112 10.09 12.98 -1.98
CA GLY A 112 9.83 13.47 -0.63
C GLY A 112 10.48 12.61 0.46
N HIS A 113 10.54 13.16 1.66
CA HIS A 113 11.15 12.55 2.84
C HIS A 113 10.28 12.74 4.08
N ALA A 114 10.49 11.89 5.08
CA ALA A 114 9.85 11.95 6.40
C ALA A 114 8.31 11.97 6.35
N TYR A 115 7.71 11.23 5.42
CA TYR A 115 6.26 11.16 5.20
C TYR A 115 5.47 10.92 6.49
N HIS A 116 4.33 11.61 6.60
CA HIS A 116 3.40 11.55 7.73
C HIS A 116 3.99 12.04 9.07
N GLY A 117 5.09 12.76 9.03
CA GLY A 117 5.74 13.31 10.22
C GLY A 117 5.81 14.83 10.22
N PRO A 118 6.13 15.45 11.37
CA PRO A 118 6.24 16.91 11.46
C PRO A 118 7.40 17.49 10.64
N TYR A 119 8.29 16.65 10.16
CA TYR A 119 9.44 17.01 9.31
C TYR A 119 9.26 16.57 7.87
N GLU A 120 8.03 16.29 7.44
CA GLU A 120 7.76 15.94 6.05
C GLU A 120 8.19 17.08 5.13
N HIS A 121 9.02 16.78 4.16
CA HIS A 121 9.59 17.77 3.24
C HIS A 121 9.97 17.15 1.90
N ILE A 122 10.18 18.01 0.93
CA ILE A 122 10.78 17.70 -0.36
C ILE A 122 11.78 18.81 -0.70
N THR A 123 12.90 18.45 -1.33
CA THR A 123 13.86 19.45 -1.82
C THR A 123 13.44 19.95 -3.20
N ILE A 124 13.91 21.15 -3.57
CA ILE A 124 13.68 21.72 -4.90
C ILE A 124 14.25 20.78 -5.97
N GLU A 125 15.46 20.27 -5.76
CA GLU A 125 16.13 19.34 -6.67
C GLU A 125 15.36 18.00 -6.79
N GLY A 126 14.71 17.55 -5.72
CA GLY A 126 13.86 16.37 -5.72
C GLY A 126 12.61 16.59 -6.58
N MET A 127 11.99 17.77 -6.47
CA MET A 127 10.85 18.14 -7.30
C MET A 127 11.25 18.22 -8.80
N ASP A 128 12.33 18.93 -9.12
CA ASP A 128 12.80 19.09 -10.49
C ASP A 128 13.11 17.73 -11.14
N LYS A 129 13.84 16.86 -10.43
CA LYS A 129 14.13 15.51 -10.91
C LYS A 129 12.87 14.67 -11.11
N THR A 130 11.89 14.82 -10.24
CA THR A 130 10.61 14.10 -10.38
C THR A 130 9.87 14.58 -11.63
N VAL A 131 9.86 15.89 -11.91
CA VAL A 131 9.27 16.45 -13.12
C VAL A 131 9.97 15.91 -14.36
N ASP A 132 11.31 15.94 -14.40
CA ASP A 132 12.08 15.40 -15.52
C ASP A 132 11.77 13.93 -15.78
N MET A 133 11.69 13.13 -14.74
CA MET A 133 11.35 11.70 -14.83
C MET A 133 9.92 11.50 -15.36
N LEU A 134 8.95 12.28 -14.90
CA LEU A 134 7.56 12.18 -15.38
C LEU A 134 7.45 12.58 -16.86
N VAL A 135 8.12 13.64 -17.29
CA VAL A 135 8.17 14.05 -18.71
C VAL A 135 8.78 12.93 -19.56
N GLU A 136 9.87 12.33 -19.11
CA GLU A 136 10.51 11.23 -19.83
C GLU A 136 9.62 9.96 -19.85
N LEU A 137 8.89 9.70 -18.78
CA LEU A 137 7.93 8.61 -18.71
C LEU A 137 6.83 8.78 -19.76
N VAL A 138 6.23 9.97 -19.85
CA VAL A 138 5.23 10.30 -20.88
C VAL A 138 5.79 10.10 -22.29
N LYS A 139 7.01 10.57 -22.56
CA LYS A 139 7.69 10.34 -23.84
C LYS A 139 7.90 8.85 -24.13
N THR A 140 8.18 8.06 -23.11
CA THR A 140 8.37 6.61 -23.26
C THR A 140 7.08 5.93 -23.71
N PHE A 141 5.93 6.35 -23.17
CA PHE A 141 4.61 5.83 -23.56
C PHE A 141 4.10 6.39 -24.89
N SER A 142 4.55 7.57 -25.31
CA SER A 142 4.13 8.17 -26.58
C SER A 142 4.80 7.55 -27.82
N LYS A 143 5.85 6.75 -27.63
CA LYS A 143 6.51 6.05 -28.75
C LYS A 143 5.62 4.92 -29.24
N PRO A 144 5.36 4.80 -30.55
CA PRO A 144 4.60 3.66 -31.08
C PRO A 144 5.31 2.36 -30.71
N ILE A 145 4.53 1.37 -30.28
CA ILE A 145 5.02 0.00 -30.09
C ILE A 145 5.37 -0.51 -31.48
N ILE A 146 6.65 -0.48 -31.84
CA ILE A 146 7.14 -1.15 -33.05
C ILE A 146 7.16 -2.64 -32.69
N ASN A 147 6.14 -3.35 -33.17
CA ASN A 147 6.06 -4.81 -33.12
C ASN A 147 7.08 -5.43 -34.09
#